data_fbea1287266b006e55ba090522886500
#
_entry.id   fbea1287266b006e55ba090522886500
#
_cell.length_a   1.000
_cell.length_b   1.000
_cell.length_c   1.000
_cell.angle_alpha   90.00
_cell.angle_beta   90.00
_cell.angle_gamma   90.00
#
_symmetry.space_group_name_H-M   'P 1'
#
loop_
_entity.id
_entity.type
_entity.pdbx_description
1 polymer ?
#
loop_
_entity_poly.entity_id
_entity_poly.type
_entity_poly.pdbx_seq_one_letter_code
_entity_poly.pdbx_strand_id
1 'polypeptide(L)'
;EQAEVRAAQVQERLQQDQIPENETIARLRGAIVNLETTRRAVDKARSERDEAMKALLRAEAAVNESPFAGQSPESARREAAGTENEPVKWNPVPGVLTFLIGVPLCFVVTYAVLFLTGSHSKLLALLTMLAGFSCVCALALFLKKRAFQAGWAELRLKRFGTADLDAIRQLAEDYAKLCEARDAAQASVNAKSAAADTLYS
;
A
#
# COMPACT_ATOMS: atom_id res chain seq x y z
N GLU A 1 -74.64 47.23 33.23
CA GLU A 1 -74.13 48.22 32.25
C GLU A 1 -72.64 48.51 32.39
N GLN A 2 -72.14 48.91 33.60
CA GLN A 2 -70.67 49.20 33.72
C GLN A 2 -69.77 47.96 33.60
N ALA A 3 -70.25 46.77 33.98
CA ALA A 3 -69.52 45.53 33.84
C ALA A 3 -69.49 45.02 32.42
N GLU A 4 -70.52 45.25 31.63
CA GLU A 4 -70.61 44.90 30.21
C GLU A 4 -69.68 45.80 29.36
N VAL A 5 -69.65 47.13 29.68
CA VAL A 5 -68.68 48.03 28.97
C VAL A 5 -67.25 47.66 29.28
N ARG A 6 -66.89 47.27 30.50
CA ARG A 6 -65.53 46.82 30.85
C ARG A 6 -65.20 45.49 30.17
N ALA A 7 -66.16 44.55 30.10
CA ALA A 7 -65.94 43.29 29.38
C ALA A 7 -65.67 43.52 27.86
N ALA A 8 -66.45 44.40 27.23
CA ALA A 8 -66.29 44.76 25.86
C ALA A 8 -64.89 45.45 25.61
N GLN A 9 -64.47 46.35 26.51
CA GLN A 9 -63.13 46.99 26.40
C GLN A 9 -61.99 46.01 26.60
N VAL A 10 -62.11 45.01 27.47
CA VAL A 10 -61.10 43.96 27.64
C VAL A 10 -61.04 43.06 26.43
N GLN A 11 -62.22 42.74 25.87
CA GLN A 11 -62.25 41.91 24.64
C GLN A 11 -61.65 42.60 23.42
N GLU A 12 -61.93 43.91 23.30
CA GLU A 12 -61.33 44.76 22.25
C GLU A 12 -59.79 44.88 22.39
N ARG A 13 -59.30 45.03 23.63
CA ARG A 13 -57.80 45.00 23.86
C ARG A 13 -57.20 43.65 23.61
N LEU A 14 -57.84 42.55 23.97
CA LEU A 14 -57.39 41.21 23.63
C LEU A 14 -57.33 40.95 22.13
N GLN A 15 -58.20 41.55 21.34
CA GLN A 15 -58.19 41.50 19.89
C GLN A 15 -57.10 42.43 19.31
N GLN A 16 -56.88 43.61 19.89
CA GLN A 16 -55.83 44.53 19.49
C GLN A 16 -54.41 44.03 19.82
N ASP A 17 -54.24 43.32 20.93
CA ASP A 17 -52.96 42.76 21.36
C ASP A 17 -52.52 41.54 20.52
N GLN A 18 -53.32 41.20 19.49
CA GLN A 18 -52.96 40.12 18.53
C GLN A 18 -52.48 38.84 19.25
N ILE A 19 -53.20 38.46 20.34
CA ILE A 19 -52.86 37.20 20.98
C ILE A 19 -53.07 36.09 19.95
N PRO A 20 -52.01 35.38 19.55
CA PRO A 20 -52.12 34.39 18.50
C PRO A 20 -53.12 33.33 18.88
N GLU A 21 -54.05 33.03 17.96
CA GLU A 21 -55.04 31.98 18.14
C GLU A 21 -54.36 30.65 18.52
N ASN A 22 -55.00 29.82 19.31
CA ASN A 22 -54.47 28.52 19.75
C ASN A 22 -53.96 27.68 18.57
N GLU A 23 -54.55 27.84 17.38
CA GLU A 23 -54.13 27.18 16.15
C GLU A 23 -52.74 27.69 15.69
N THR A 24 -52.51 28.99 15.77
CA THR A 24 -51.21 29.62 15.42
C THR A 24 -50.12 29.16 16.40
N ILE A 25 -50.43 29.05 17.68
CA ILE A 25 -49.51 28.52 18.69
C ILE A 25 -49.19 27.05 18.43
N ALA A 26 -50.17 26.25 18.06
CA ALA A 26 -49.99 24.85 17.71
C ALA A 26 -49.10 24.69 16.45
N ARG A 27 -49.32 25.51 15.41
CA ARG A 27 -48.50 25.55 14.21
C ARG A 27 -47.04 25.95 14.51
N LEU A 28 -46.84 26.96 15.36
CA LEU A 28 -45.49 27.40 15.78
C LEU A 28 -44.76 26.31 16.56
N ARG A 29 -45.46 25.63 17.50
CA ARG A 29 -44.88 24.48 18.22
C ARG A 29 -44.49 23.35 17.26
N GLY A 30 -45.35 23.01 16.31
CA GLY A 30 -45.03 22.02 15.27
C GLY A 30 -43.80 22.41 14.45
N ALA A 31 -43.71 23.69 14.03
CA ALA A 31 -42.56 24.20 13.32
C ALA A 31 -41.26 24.12 14.15
N ILE A 32 -41.32 24.46 15.45
CA ILE A 32 -40.14 24.35 16.33
C ILE A 32 -39.68 22.91 16.48
N VAL A 33 -40.59 21.96 16.67
CA VAL A 33 -40.26 20.54 16.76
C VAL A 33 -39.66 20.04 15.45
N ASN A 34 -40.18 20.44 14.30
CA ASN A 34 -39.64 20.10 13.00
C ASN A 34 -38.22 20.69 12.81
N LEU A 35 -37.99 21.93 13.21
CA LEU A 35 -36.68 22.55 13.16
C LEU A 35 -35.66 21.83 14.05
N GLU A 36 -36.04 21.43 15.26
CA GLU A 36 -35.16 20.67 16.14
C GLU A 36 -34.83 19.29 15.57
N THR A 37 -35.83 18.59 15.02
CA THR A 37 -35.60 17.27 14.41
C THR A 37 -34.71 17.37 13.18
N THR A 38 -34.92 18.37 12.31
CA THR A 38 -34.08 18.63 11.14
C THR A 38 -32.67 19.00 11.57
N ARG A 39 -32.51 19.87 12.55
CA ARG A 39 -31.20 20.23 13.11
C ARG A 39 -30.43 19.02 13.61
N ARG A 40 -31.08 18.16 14.40
CA ARG A 40 -30.46 16.91 14.88
C ARG A 40 -30.06 15.97 13.74
N ALA A 41 -30.91 15.87 12.70
CA ALA A 41 -30.60 15.08 11.52
C ALA A 41 -29.36 15.63 10.77
N VAL A 42 -29.27 16.94 10.61
CA VAL A 42 -28.11 17.61 10.00
C VAL A 42 -26.83 17.41 10.84
N ASP A 43 -26.91 17.60 12.14
CA ASP A 43 -25.76 17.42 13.04
C ASP A 43 -25.28 15.97 13.02
N LYS A 44 -26.20 14.99 12.98
CA LYS A 44 -25.88 13.57 12.83
C LYS A 44 -25.21 13.29 11.47
N ALA A 45 -25.76 13.80 10.38
CA ALA A 45 -25.20 13.61 9.04
C ALA A 45 -23.77 14.21 8.91
N ARG A 46 -23.54 15.37 9.54
CA ARG A 46 -22.20 15.99 9.62
C ARG A 46 -21.22 15.09 10.39
N SER A 47 -21.61 14.60 11.57
CA SER A 47 -20.79 13.71 12.38
C SER A 47 -20.43 12.44 11.61
N GLU A 48 -21.40 11.83 10.93
CA GLU A 48 -21.17 10.63 10.13
C GLU A 48 -20.24 10.87 8.93
N ARG A 49 -20.36 12.04 8.28
CA ARG A 49 -19.45 12.44 7.21
C ARG A 49 -18.02 12.65 7.74
N ASP A 50 -17.88 13.32 8.88
CA ASP A 50 -16.57 13.59 9.47
C ASP A 50 -15.89 12.30 9.96
N GLU A 51 -16.65 11.32 10.46
CA GLU A 51 -16.14 9.98 10.78
C GLU A 51 -15.67 9.23 9.51
N ALA A 52 -16.45 9.29 8.43
CA ALA A 52 -16.07 8.70 7.15
C ALA A 52 -14.82 9.35 6.58
N MET A 53 -14.68 10.68 6.69
CA MET A 53 -13.48 11.41 6.27
C MET A 53 -12.24 10.98 7.08
N LYS A 54 -12.36 10.81 8.39
CA LYS A 54 -11.28 10.28 9.23
C LYS A 54 -10.89 8.86 8.84
N ALA A 55 -11.86 8.01 8.49
CA ALA A 55 -11.60 6.66 8.01
C ALA A 55 -10.84 6.68 6.67
N LEU A 56 -11.22 7.56 5.75
CA LEU A 56 -10.52 7.75 4.48
C LEU A 56 -9.06 8.19 4.70
N LEU A 57 -8.83 9.21 5.52
CA LEU A 57 -7.48 9.68 5.82
C LEU A 57 -6.59 8.58 6.42
N ARG A 58 -7.14 7.72 7.27
CA ARG A 58 -6.40 6.56 7.81
C ARG A 58 -6.08 5.54 6.73
N ALA A 59 -7.02 5.26 5.84
CA ALA A 59 -6.80 4.34 4.72
C ALA A 59 -5.76 4.89 3.73
N GLU A 60 -5.80 6.17 3.42
CA GLU A 60 -4.80 6.84 2.58
C GLU A 60 -3.41 6.81 3.23
N ALA A 61 -3.30 7.07 4.53
CA ALA A 61 -2.04 6.97 5.25
C ALA A 61 -1.46 5.56 5.16
N ALA A 62 -2.28 4.52 5.39
CA ALA A 62 -1.85 3.13 5.28
C ALA A 62 -1.38 2.74 3.86
N VAL A 63 -2.05 3.24 2.81
CA VAL A 63 -1.62 3.05 1.41
C VAL A 63 -0.28 3.75 1.17
N ASN A 64 -0.09 4.96 1.68
CA ASN A 64 1.14 5.75 1.48
C ASN A 64 2.35 5.21 2.28
N GLU A 65 2.14 4.50 3.38
CA GLU A 65 3.19 3.83 4.14
C GLU A 65 3.69 2.53 3.47
N SER A 66 2.94 2.01 2.50
CA SER A 66 3.34 0.79 1.77
C SER A 66 4.53 1.03 0.85
N PRO A 67 5.44 0.03 0.68
CA PRO A 67 6.51 0.08 -0.32
C PRO A 67 6.04 0.26 -1.77
N PHE A 68 4.76 0.00 -2.04
CA PHE A 68 4.11 0.13 -3.35
C PHE A 68 3.31 1.43 -3.49
N ALA A 69 3.49 2.40 -2.59
CA ALA A 69 2.77 3.68 -2.64
C ALA A 69 2.84 4.35 -4.02
N GLY A 70 1.70 4.86 -4.48
CA GLY A 70 1.59 5.54 -5.78
C GLY A 70 1.43 4.61 -6.99
N GLN A 71 1.39 3.31 -6.80
CA GLN A 71 1.18 2.34 -7.88
C GLN A 71 -0.27 1.82 -7.89
N SER A 72 -0.68 1.24 -9.04
CA SER A 72 -1.93 0.47 -9.06
C SER A 72 -1.73 -0.92 -8.42
N PRO A 73 -2.77 -1.53 -7.84
CA PRO A 73 -2.67 -2.87 -7.25
C PRO A 73 -2.14 -3.92 -8.23
N GLU A 74 -2.51 -3.80 -9.50
CA GLU A 74 -2.02 -4.71 -10.55
C GLU A 74 -0.53 -4.50 -10.86
N SER A 75 -0.05 -3.25 -10.88
CA SER A 75 1.36 -2.95 -11.09
C SER A 75 2.21 -3.44 -9.91
N ALA A 76 1.72 -3.29 -8.68
CA ALA A 76 2.36 -3.82 -7.48
C ALA A 76 2.49 -5.36 -7.53
N ARG A 77 1.44 -6.07 -7.95
CA ARG A 77 1.48 -7.52 -8.16
C ARG A 77 2.46 -7.93 -9.26
N ARG A 78 2.47 -7.22 -10.40
CA ARG A 78 3.42 -7.48 -11.51
C ARG A 78 4.85 -7.22 -11.07
N GLU A 79 5.08 -6.15 -10.33
CA GLU A 79 6.39 -5.85 -9.78
C GLU A 79 6.85 -6.91 -8.79
N ALA A 80 5.99 -7.33 -7.85
CA ALA A 80 6.27 -8.41 -6.91
C ALA A 80 6.61 -9.74 -7.62
N ALA A 81 5.93 -10.04 -8.74
CA ALA A 81 6.23 -11.19 -9.59
C ALA A 81 7.49 -10.98 -10.44
N GLY A 82 7.73 -9.74 -10.90
CA GLY A 82 8.84 -9.38 -11.78
C GLY A 82 10.19 -9.21 -11.09
N THR A 83 10.21 -9.09 -9.75
CA THR A 83 11.47 -8.99 -8.97
C THR A 83 12.40 -10.20 -9.15
N GLU A 84 11.91 -11.26 -9.76
CA GLU A 84 12.71 -12.43 -10.12
C GLU A 84 13.60 -12.19 -11.38
N ASN A 85 13.23 -11.26 -12.25
CA ASN A 85 13.82 -11.07 -13.60
C ASN A 85 14.52 -9.72 -13.82
N GLU A 86 14.59 -8.83 -12.84
CA GLU A 86 15.29 -7.55 -13.03
C GLU A 86 16.81 -7.73 -13.18
N PRO A 87 17.48 -6.98 -14.11
CA PRO A 87 18.91 -7.07 -14.30
C PRO A 87 19.67 -6.47 -13.11
N VAL A 88 20.21 -7.32 -12.25
CA VAL A 88 21.14 -6.88 -11.20
C VAL A 88 22.45 -6.46 -11.85
N LYS A 89 22.98 -5.29 -11.48
CA LYS A 89 24.33 -4.88 -11.87
C LYS A 89 25.34 -5.89 -11.30
N TRP A 90 25.76 -6.81 -12.14
CA TRP A 90 26.76 -7.81 -11.80
C TRP A 90 28.13 -7.17 -11.66
N ASN A 91 28.80 -7.42 -10.53
CA ASN A 91 30.20 -7.07 -10.36
C ASN A 91 31.07 -8.21 -10.96
N PRO A 92 31.80 -7.97 -12.06
CA PRO A 92 32.60 -9.01 -12.74
C PRO A 92 33.86 -9.41 -11.97
N VAL A 93 34.27 -8.63 -10.96
CA VAL A 93 35.53 -8.80 -10.24
C VAL A 93 35.76 -10.21 -9.70
N PRO A 94 34.81 -10.87 -8.98
CA PRO A 94 35.06 -12.21 -8.47
C PRO A 94 35.22 -13.27 -9.57
N GLY A 95 34.52 -13.13 -10.69
CA GLY A 95 34.68 -14.04 -11.83
C GLY A 95 36.05 -13.90 -12.52
N VAL A 96 36.50 -12.67 -12.77
CA VAL A 96 37.79 -12.38 -13.35
C VAL A 96 38.93 -12.88 -12.45
N LEU A 97 38.81 -12.64 -11.12
CA LEU A 97 39.81 -13.09 -10.15
C LEU A 97 39.90 -14.62 -10.10
N THR A 98 38.77 -15.32 -10.23
CA THR A 98 38.71 -16.79 -10.26
C THR A 98 39.48 -17.34 -11.49
N PHE A 99 39.33 -16.72 -12.65
CA PHE A 99 40.11 -17.10 -13.85
C PHE A 99 41.59 -16.75 -13.73
N LEU A 100 41.91 -15.59 -13.21
CA LEU A 100 43.27 -15.09 -13.06
C LEU A 100 44.11 -15.95 -12.11
N ILE A 101 43.50 -16.52 -11.09
CA ILE A 101 44.13 -17.43 -10.12
C ILE A 101 43.98 -18.89 -10.56
N GLY A 102 42.81 -19.29 -11.04
CA GLY A 102 42.47 -20.67 -11.35
C GLY A 102 43.22 -21.23 -12.54
N VAL A 103 43.43 -20.44 -13.59
CA VAL A 103 44.16 -20.90 -14.79
C VAL A 103 45.62 -21.22 -14.49
N PRO A 104 46.43 -20.34 -13.86
CA PRO A 104 47.78 -20.69 -13.45
C PRO A 104 47.86 -21.91 -12.53
N LEU A 105 46.88 -22.00 -11.55
CA LEU A 105 46.81 -23.13 -10.67
C LEU A 105 46.60 -24.46 -11.41
N CYS A 106 45.78 -24.49 -12.48
CA CYS A 106 45.59 -25.66 -13.34
C CYS A 106 46.90 -26.09 -13.99
N PHE A 107 47.71 -25.15 -14.46
CA PHE A 107 49.03 -25.48 -15.02
C PHE A 107 49.98 -26.09 -13.98
N VAL A 108 50.02 -25.52 -12.78
CA VAL A 108 50.84 -26.03 -11.68
C VAL A 108 50.41 -27.46 -11.28
N VAL A 109 49.13 -27.68 -11.15
CA VAL A 109 48.56 -28.99 -10.79
C VAL A 109 48.85 -30.02 -11.90
N THR A 110 48.68 -29.64 -13.17
CA THR A 110 49.01 -30.52 -14.32
C THR A 110 50.46 -30.90 -14.31
N TYR A 111 51.38 -29.93 -14.11
CA TYR A 111 52.80 -30.18 -14.02
C TYR A 111 53.16 -31.10 -12.85
N ALA A 112 52.57 -30.87 -11.68
CA ALA A 112 52.78 -31.69 -10.50
C ALA A 112 52.32 -33.15 -10.73
N VAL A 113 51.17 -33.35 -11.37
CA VAL A 113 50.63 -34.69 -11.67
C VAL A 113 51.56 -35.43 -12.66
N LEU A 114 52.05 -34.75 -13.71
CA LEU A 114 53.00 -35.32 -14.66
C LEU A 114 54.34 -35.69 -14.00
N PHE A 115 54.83 -34.82 -13.11
CA PHE A 115 56.05 -35.06 -12.34
C PHE A 115 55.94 -36.26 -11.42
N LEU A 116 54.83 -36.36 -10.64
CA LEU A 116 54.58 -37.45 -9.68
C LEU A 116 54.32 -38.79 -10.36
N THR A 117 53.71 -38.80 -11.55
CA THR A 117 53.41 -40.02 -12.28
C THR A 117 54.59 -40.50 -13.16
N GLY A 118 55.63 -39.68 -13.33
CA GLY A 118 56.78 -39.97 -14.20
C GLY A 118 56.35 -40.17 -15.67
N SER A 119 55.15 -39.81 -16.02
CA SER A 119 54.57 -40.06 -17.35
C SER A 119 54.73 -38.85 -18.26
N HIS A 120 55.37 -39.03 -19.38
CA HIS A 120 55.46 -38.00 -20.44
C HIS A 120 54.30 -38.10 -21.46
N SER A 121 53.17 -38.72 -21.06
CA SER A 121 52.03 -38.89 -21.95
C SER A 121 51.31 -37.56 -22.17
N LYS A 122 51.34 -37.09 -23.44
CA LYS A 122 50.62 -35.87 -23.88
C LYS A 122 49.13 -35.98 -23.63
N LEU A 123 48.56 -37.18 -23.64
CA LEU A 123 47.16 -37.45 -23.44
C LEU A 123 46.77 -37.25 -21.98
N LEU A 124 47.61 -37.69 -21.02
CA LEU A 124 47.40 -37.46 -19.59
C LEU A 124 47.43 -35.96 -19.24
N ALA A 125 48.40 -35.25 -19.82
CA ALA A 125 48.52 -33.79 -19.66
C ALA A 125 47.25 -33.06 -20.16
N LEU A 126 46.74 -33.45 -21.32
CA LEU A 126 45.54 -32.87 -21.92
C LEU A 126 44.28 -33.15 -21.05
N LEU A 127 44.13 -34.37 -20.56
CA LEU A 127 43.01 -34.73 -19.70
C LEU A 127 43.03 -33.98 -18.38
N THR A 128 44.17 -33.88 -17.70
CA THR A 128 44.31 -33.12 -16.43
C THR A 128 44.06 -31.63 -16.61
N MET A 129 44.54 -31.03 -17.71
CA MET A 129 44.26 -29.66 -18.05
C MET A 129 42.77 -29.42 -18.32
N LEU A 130 42.12 -30.29 -19.10
CA LEU A 130 40.70 -30.19 -19.40
C LEU A 130 39.82 -30.29 -18.12
N ALA A 131 40.15 -31.25 -17.25
CA ALA A 131 39.47 -31.41 -15.96
C ALA A 131 39.66 -30.18 -15.08
N GLY A 132 40.89 -29.66 -14.95
CA GLY A 132 41.15 -28.47 -14.15
C GLY A 132 40.45 -27.23 -14.69
N PHE A 133 40.46 -27.02 -16.00
CA PHE A 133 39.74 -25.91 -16.63
C PHE A 133 38.21 -26.02 -16.42
N SER A 134 37.66 -27.22 -16.52
CA SER A 134 36.24 -27.49 -16.24
C SER A 134 35.89 -27.15 -14.81
N CYS A 135 36.73 -27.49 -13.82
CA CYS A 135 36.55 -27.12 -12.43
C CYS A 135 36.58 -25.60 -12.20
N VAL A 136 37.52 -24.89 -12.86
CA VAL A 136 37.59 -23.42 -12.76
C VAL A 136 36.35 -22.77 -13.34
N CYS A 137 35.88 -23.25 -14.50
CA CYS A 137 34.65 -22.75 -15.11
C CYS A 137 33.42 -23.01 -14.21
N ALA A 138 33.29 -24.21 -13.64
CA ALA A 138 32.21 -24.55 -12.75
C ALA A 138 32.23 -23.68 -11.49
N LEU A 139 33.42 -23.45 -10.91
CA LEU A 139 33.56 -22.57 -9.73
C LEU A 139 33.23 -21.12 -10.08
N ALA A 140 33.68 -20.61 -11.22
CA ALA A 140 33.35 -19.25 -11.67
C ALA A 140 31.85 -19.06 -11.90
N LEU A 141 31.16 -20.04 -12.50
CA LEU A 141 29.71 -20.03 -12.67
C LEU A 141 28.97 -20.10 -11.32
N PHE A 142 29.44 -20.92 -10.38
CA PHE A 142 28.89 -21.02 -9.05
C PHE A 142 29.02 -19.70 -8.27
N LEU A 143 30.20 -19.09 -8.29
CA LEU A 143 30.42 -17.79 -7.64
C LEU A 143 29.60 -16.68 -8.29
N LYS A 144 29.45 -16.69 -9.62
CA LYS A 144 28.59 -15.78 -10.36
C LYS A 144 27.13 -15.92 -9.90
N LYS A 145 26.63 -17.16 -9.83
CA LYS A 145 25.25 -17.43 -9.36
C LYS A 145 25.04 -16.95 -7.93
N ARG A 146 25.99 -17.24 -7.03
CA ARG A 146 25.91 -16.82 -5.63
C ARG A 146 25.98 -15.30 -5.45
N ALA A 147 26.86 -14.61 -6.17
CA ALA A 147 26.94 -13.15 -6.15
C ALA A 147 25.68 -12.50 -6.71
N PHE A 148 25.09 -13.08 -7.75
CA PHE A 148 23.83 -12.65 -8.33
C PHE A 148 22.68 -12.79 -7.34
N GLN A 149 22.57 -13.94 -6.66
CA GLN A 149 21.54 -14.16 -5.63
C GLN A 149 21.70 -13.21 -4.44
N ALA A 150 22.92 -12.96 -3.99
CA ALA A 150 23.20 -12.02 -2.90
C ALA A 150 22.82 -10.57 -3.29
N GLY A 151 23.14 -10.13 -4.50
CA GLY A 151 22.75 -8.83 -5.03
C GLY A 151 21.23 -8.64 -5.11
N TRP A 152 20.52 -9.67 -5.50
CA TRP A 152 19.06 -9.68 -5.50
C TRP A 152 18.47 -9.58 -4.10
N ALA A 153 19.01 -10.36 -3.16
CA ALA A 153 18.58 -10.30 -1.77
C ALA A 153 18.78 -8.91 -1.17
N GLU A 154 19.90 -8.26 -1.47
CA GLU A 154 20.19 -6.91 -0.99
C GLU A 154 19.24 -5.86 -1.59
N LEU A 155 18.94 -5.93 -2.89
CA LEU A 155 17.99 -5.03 -3.56
C LEU A 155 16.58 -5.17 -2.98
N ARG A 156 16.12 -6.41 -2.79
CA ARG A 156 14.81 -6.69 -2.17
C ARG A 156 14.74 -6.18 -0.75
N LEU A 157 15.79 -6.41 0.04
CA LEU A 157 15.85 -5.94 1.42
C LEU A 157 15.79 -4.41 1.52
N LYS A 158 16.50 -3.71 0.62
CA LYS A 158 16.48 -2.24 0.57
C LYS A 158 15.12 -1.67 0.16
N ARG A 159 14.42 -2.34 -0.75
CA ARG A 159 13.17 -1.83 -1.32
C ARG A 159 11.94 -2.25 -0.54
N PHE A 160 11.88 -3.50 -0.12
CA PHE A 160 10.70 -4.11 0.49
C PHE A 160 10.88 -4.43 1.98
N GLY A 161 12.08 -4.22 2.54
CA GLY A 161 12.40 -4.59 3.92
C GLY A 161 12.55 -6.10 4.14
N THR A 162 12.41 -6.92 3.07
CA THR A 162 12.55 -8.38 3.12
C THR A 162 13.21 -8.89 1.83
N ALA A 163 13.97 -9.98 1.96
CA ALA A 163 14.56 -10.68 0.82
C ALA A 163 13.69 -11.86 0.34
N ASP A 164 12.69 -12.25 1.11
CA ASP A 164 11.80 -13.35 0.82
C ASP A 164 10.75 -12.97 -0.24
N LEU A 165 10.69 -13.75 -1.32
CA LEU A 165 9.78 -13.53 -2.44
C LEU A 165 8.31 -13.72 -2.05
N ASP A 166 8.02 -14.70 -1.19
CA ASP A 166 6.66 -14.95 -0.77
C ASP A 166 6.15 -13.83 0.15
N ALA A 167 7.03 -13.31 1.01
CA ALA A 167 6.72 -12.13 1.80
C ALA A 167 6.48 -10.88 0.93
N ILE A 168 7.25 -10.67 -0.16
CA ILE A 168 7.03 -9.57 -1.10
C ILE A 168 5.69 -9.72 -1.84
N ARG A 169 5.32 -10.94 -2.25
CA ARG A 169 4.00 -11.20 -2.86
C ARG A 169 2.87 -10.92 -1.88
N GLN A 170 3.04 -11.32 -0.62
CA GLN A 170 2.05 -11.05 0.42
C GLN A 170 1.91 -9.55 0.68
N LEU A 171 3.00 -8.79 0.72
CA LEU A 171 2.98 -7.32 0.82
C LEU A 171 2.21 -6.68 -0.35
N ALA A 172 2.36 -7.19 -1.57
CA ALA A 172 1.62 -6.69 -2.73
C ALA A 172 0.12 -7.02 -2.65
N GLU A 173 -0.26 -8.18 -2.12
CA GLU A 173 -1.65 -8.52 -1.88
C GLU A 173 -2.27 -7.69 -0.75
N ASP A 174 -1.54 -7.47 0.33
CA ASP A 174 -2.01 -6.61 1.42
C ASP A 174 -2.15 -5.16 0.97
N TYR A 175 -1.24 -4.68 0.11
CA TYR A 175 -1.39 -3.38 -0.55
C TYR A 175 -2.66 -3.29 -1.41
N ALA A 176 -3.00 -4.35 -2.15
CA ALA A 176 -4.24 -4.40 -2.93
C ALA A 176 -5.48 -4.27 -2.01
N LYS A 177 -5.50 -4.97 -0.87
CA LYS A 177 -6.58 -4.84 0.13
C LYS A 177 -6.66 -3.44 0.74
N LEU A 178 -5.52 -2.79 0.98
CA LEU A 178 -5.48 -1.40 1.46
C LEU A 178 -6.05 -0.43 0.43
N CYS A 179 -5.77 -0.63 -0.86
CA CYS A 179 -6.37 0.16 -1.94
C CYS A 179 -7.88 -0.05 -2.02
N GLU A 180 -8.37 -1.29 -1.92
CA GLU A 180 -9.81 -1.58 -1.86
C GLU A 180 -10.48 -0.93 -0.65
N ALA A 181 -9.85 -0.98 0.52
CA ALA A 181 -10.35 -0.32 1.73
C ALA A 181 -10.41 1.21 1.58
N ARG A 182 -9.40 1.83 0.95
CA ARG A 182 -9.40 3.25 0.62
C ARG A 182 -10.55 3.60 -0.32
N ASP A 183 -10.76 2.83 -1.38
CA ASP A 183 -11.81 3.08 -2.37
C ASP A 183 -13.21 2.91 -1.76
N ALA A 184 -13.39 1.93 -0.86
CA ALA A 184 -14.61 1.75 -0.09
C ALA A 184 -14.85 2.92 0.88
N ALA A 185 -13.82 3.41 1.56
CA ALA A 185 -13.91 4.59 2.42
C ALA A 185 -14.25 5.85 1.61
N GLN A 186 -13.68 6.05 0.43
CA GLN A 186 -14.01 7.14 -0.49
C GLN A 186 -15.47 7.08 -0.94
N ALA A 187 -15.96 5.90 -1.31
CA ALA A 187 -17.36 5.70 -1.67
C ALA A 187 -18.30 6.03 -0.49
N SER A 188 -17.91 5.65 0.74
CA SER A 188 -18.65 5.99 1.94
C SER A 188 -18.72 7.51 2.19
N VAL A 189 -17.61 8.22 2.01
CA VAL A 189 -17.58 9.69 2.11
C VAL A 189 -18.50 10.32 1.10
N ASN A 190 -18.44 9.88 -0.16
CA ASN A 190 -19.31 10.39 -1.23
C ASN A 190 -20.79 10.14 -0.94
N ALA A 191 -21.16 8.96 -0.47
CA ALA A 191 -22.53 8.64 -0.12
C ALA A 191 -23.05 9.48 1.05
N LYS A 192 -22.21 9.68 2.10
CA LYS A 192 -22.61 10.48 3.28
C LYS A 192 -22.63 11.97 2.98
N SER A 193 -21.77 12.48 2.10
CA SER A 193 -21.85 13.87 1.64
C SER A 193 -23.11 14.13 0.84
N ALA A 194 -23.45 13.24 -0.09
CA ALA A 194 -24.70 13.36 -0.85
C ALA A 194 -25.95 13.30 0.05
N ALA A 195 -25.95 12.41 1.07
CA ALA A 195 -27.04 12.35 2.05
C ALA A 195 -27.14 13.63 2.89
N ALA A 196 -26.01 14.24 3.26
CA ALA A 196 -26.01 15.51 3.96
C ALA A 196 -26.55 16.63 3.08
N ASP A 197 -26.15 16.70 1.80
CA ASP A 197 -26.59 17.74 0.87
C ASP A 197 -28.10 17.68 0.60
N THR A 198 -28.71 16.48 0.59
CA THR A 198 -30.16 16.33 0.48
C THR A 198 -30.94 16.85 1.67
N LEU A 199 -30.32 17.01 2.83
CA LEU A 199 -30.95 17.60 4.03
C LEU A 199 -30.88 19.14 4.03
N TYR A 200 -30.07 19.73 3.14
CA TYR A 200 -29.96 21.19 2.98
C TYR A 200 -30.82 21.74 1.84
N SER A 201 -31.28 20.88 0.93
CA SER A 201 -32.20 21.24 -0.18
C SER A 201 -33.65 21.19 0.26
#